data_2ca10816a1fdcc8209e7d9c5263fe88b
#
_entry.id   2ca10816a1fdcc8209e7d9c5263fe88b
#
_cell.length_a   1.000
_cell.length_b   1.000
_cell.length_c   1.000
_cell.angle_alpha   90.00
_cell.angle_beta   90.00
_cell.angle_gamma   90.00
#
_symmetry.space_group_name_H-M   'P 1'
#
loop_
_entity.id
_entity.type
_entity.pdbx_description
1 polymer ?
#
loop_
_entity_poly.entity_id
_entity_poly.type
_entity_poly.pdbx_seq_one_letter_code
_entity_poly.pdbx_strand_id
1 'polypeptide(L)'
;MKNLFLFLTLLVLSVSVNAQQNEKAQDSTKIEKLDEVLVKAVRVDADSPITHSNISKEALAKRNLGQDIPVLLNFLPSVVTTSDAGAGIGYTGIRVRGTDATRVNVTINGIPYNDPESQGTFWVNLGDFASSTESLQLQRGVGTSTNGSGAFGASLNLLTDASSEDPSGEIVNSFGSFGTRKHTVKLSTGLLNDHFEISGRFSKIDSDGYVDRAFTDLKSYFIQGVYKDDNTLIKALTFGNVERTYQSWFGLTADQLKEDRRQNPYTYENETDNYWQDHYQLHWNERFDNNWSTNLGLNYTKGKGYFEQYKPEETATDFNNLIEDDSDVIVRRWLDNNFYVLNANVTYKKNRLEIISGLSYSSYDGDHFGEVIWGSDLTPNTNIRDRYYE
;
A
#
# COMPACT_ATOMS: atom_id res chain seq x y z
N MET A 1 -22.13 -21.30 0.86
CA MET A 1 -22.45 -19.96 1.45
C MET A 1 -23.38 -20.00 2.66
N LYS A 2 -24.50 -20.73 2.67
CA LYS A 2 -25.39 -20.81 3.87
C LYS A 2 -24.74 -21.40 5.13
N ASN A 3 -23.82 -22.35 5.00
CA ASN A 3 -23.18 -23.00 6.14
C ASN A 3 -22.02 -22.19 6.75
N LEU A 4 -21.41 -21.27 5.98
CA LEU A 4 -20.35 -20.38 6.47
C LEU A 4 -20.92 -19.25 7.34
N PHE A 5 -22.12 -18.76 6.98
CA PHE A 5 -22.85 -17.77 7.78
C PHE A 5 -23.32 -18.30 9.14
N LEU A 6 -23.66 -19.60 9.19
CA LEU A 6 -24.06 -20.24 10.44
C LEU A 6 -22.87 -20.44 11.40
N PHE A 7 -21.68 -20.66 10.88
CA PHE A 7 -20.46 -20.80 11.70
C PHE A 7 -20.02 -19.44 12.28
N LEU A 8 -20.14 -18.36 11.51
CA LEU A 8 -19.83 -17.00 11.98
C LEU A 8 -20.82 -16.53 13.06
N THR A 9 -22.12 -16.86 12.93
CA THR A 9 -23.13 -16.53 13.94
C THR A 9 -22.98 -17.34 15.23
N LEU A 10 -22.49 -18.57 15.18
CA LEU A 10 -22.20 -19.37 16.39
C LEU A 10 -20.96 -18.87 17.15
N LEU A 11 -19.98 -18.30 16.46
CA LEU A 11 -18.78 -17.73 17.10
C LEU A 11 -19.09 -16.44 17.86
N VAL A 12 -20.07 -15.66 17.41
CA VAL A 12 -20.48 -14.39 18.05
C VAL A 12 -21.36 -14.62 19.30
N LEU A 13 -22.00 -15.78 19.42
CA LEU A 13 -22.92 -16.10 20.53
C LEU A 13 -22.25 -16.74 21.76
N SER A 14 -20.96 -17.06 21.72
CA SER A 14 -20.25 -17.72 22.82
C SER A 14 -19.45 -16.79 23.75
N VAL A 15 -19.46 -15.48 23.54
CA VAL A 15 -18.72 -14.53 24.38
C VAL A 15 -19.66 -13.80 25.33
N SER A 16 -20.22 -14.55 26.29
CA SER A 16 -20.80 -13.98 27.51
C SER A 16 -19.94 -14.45 28.68
N VAL A 17 -18.84 -13.78 28.95
CA VAL A 17 -18.00 -14.04 30.13
C VAL A 17 -18.10 -12.86 31.09
N ASN A 18 -18.54 -13.16 32.28
CA ASN A 18 -18.66 -12.24 33.41
C ASN A 18 -17.32 -11.61 33.79
N ALA A 19 -17.23 -10.28 33.72
CA ALA A 19 -16.13 -9.53 34.29
C ALA A 19 -16.30 -9.49 35.82
N GLN A 20 -15.42 -10.18 36.57
CA GLN A 20 -15.21 -9.93 37.99
C GLN A 20 -14.09 -8.90 38.16
N GLN A 21 -14.44 -7.81 38.86
CA GLN A 21 -13.49 -6.80 39.34
C GLN A 21 -12.48 -7.43 40.29
N ASN A 22 -11.20 -7.15 40.09
CA ASN A 22 -10.19 -7.29 41.13
C ASN A 22 -9.18 -6.12 41.06
N GLU A 23 -8.78 -5.72 42.27
CA GLU A 23 -8.06 -4.50 42.63
C GLU A 23 -6.69 -4.31 42.04
N LYS A 24 -6.32 -3.05 41.90
CA LYS A 24 -5.05 -2.51 41.39
C LYS A 24 -3.85 -2.93 42.24
N ALA A 25 -2.89 -3.64 41.65
CA ALA A 25 -1.50 -3.55 42.01
C ALA A 25 -0.77 -2.76 40.90
N GLN A 26 -0.30 -1.57 41.22
CA GLN A 26 0.54 -0.74 40.36
C GLN A 26 1.93 -1.39 40.25
N ASP A 27 2.13 -2.14 39.16
CA ASP A 27 3.47 -2.53 38.73
C ASP A 27 3.80 -1.69 37.48
N SER A 28 4.93 -0.98 37.53
CA SER A 28 5.39 -0.07 36.50
C SER A 28 5.96 -0.82 35.29
N THR A 29 5.14 -1.65 34.65
CA THR A 29 5.42 -2.18 33.33
C THR A 29 5.00 -1.13 32.30
N LYS A 30 5.90 -0.81 31.39
CA LYS A 30 5.69 0.04 30.23
C LYS A 30 4.35 -0.38 29.56
N ILE A 31 3.34 0.48 29.65
CA ILE A 31 2.03 0.22 29.03
C ILE A 31 2.28 0.16 27.52
N GLU A 32 2.22 -1.03 26.94
CA GLU A 32 2.25 -1.17 25.48
C GLU A 32 1.04 -0.44 24.91
N LYS A 33 1.28 0.48 23.98
CA LYS A 33 0.20 1.16 23.27
C LYS A 33 -0.55 0.13 22.43
N LEU A 34 -1.88 0.10 22.49
CA LEU A 34 -2.71 -0.85 21.74
C LEU A 34 -2.51 -0.74 20.23
N ASP A 35 -2.17 0.44 19.71
CA ASP A 35 -1.83 0.63 18.30
C ASP A 35 -0.58 -0.17 17.90
N GLU A 36 0.39 -0.35 18.79
CA GLU A 36 1.60 -1.14 18.52
C GLU A 36 1.28 -2.64 18.40
N VAL A 37 0.21 -3.10 19.03
CA VAL A 37 -0.23 -4.51 18.95
C VAL A 37 -0.64 -4.90 17.52
N LEU A 38 -1.15 -3.95 16.71
CA LEU A 38 -1.50 -4.19 15.29
C LEU A 38 -0.34 -4.79 14.48
N VAL A 39 0.87 -4.41 14.80
CA VAL A 39 2.07 -4.79 14.04
C VAL A 39 3.04 -5.64 14.85
N LYS A 40 2.70 -6.00 16.08
CA LYS A 40 3.58 -6.74 16.98
C LYS A 40 4.06 -8.07 16.39
N ALA A 41 3.18 -8.78 15.69
CA ALA A 41 3.51 -10.06 15.08
C ALA A 41 4.54 -9.94 13.95
N VAL A 42 4.61 -8.80 13.25
CA VAL A 42 5.47 -8.58 12.07
C VAL A 42 6.68 -7.66 12.34
N ARG A 43 6.71 -6.97 13.48
CA ARG A 43 7.84 -6.11 13.89
C ARG A 43 8.74 -6.80 14.90
N VAL A 44 9.97 -6.33 14.94
CA VAL A 44 10.96 -6.81 15.92
C VAL A 44 11.28 -5.71 16.94
N ASP A 45 11.52 -6.15 18.16
CA ASP A 45 11.95 -5.29 19.27
C ASP A 45 13.44 -4.94 19.15
N ALA A 46 13.89 -3.92 19.90
CA ALA A 46 15.25 -3.44 19.91
C ALA A 46 16.28 -4.52 20.32
N ASP A 47 15.87 -5.49 21.12
CA ASP A 47 16.72 -6.59 21.60
C ASP A 47 16.80 -7.77 20.61
N SER A 48 16.05 -7.70 19.50
CA SER A 48 16.09 -8.74 18.49
C SER A 48 17.41 -8.76 17.73
N PRO A 49 17.98 -9.92 17.40
CA PRO A 49 19.19 -10.04 16.60
C PRO A 49 18.99 -9.69 15.12
N ILE A 50 17.79 -9.29 14.71
CA ILE A 50 17.46 -8.91 13.34
C ILE A 50 17.84 -7.44 13.11
N THR A 51 18.65 -7.19 12.07
CA THR A 51 19.02 -5.82 11.69
C THR A 51 17.80 -5.05 11.20
N HIS A 52 17.41 -3.99 11.90
CA HIS A 52 16.27 -3.17 11.54
C HIS A 52 16.53 -1.67 11.74
N SER A 53 15.63 -0.85 11.22
CA SER A 53 15.57 0.60 11.44
C SER A 53 14.12 1.00 11.66
N ASN A 54 13.88 1.78 12.72
CA ASN A 54 12.59 2.38 13.01
C ASN A 54 12.62 3.85 12.59
N ILE A 55 11.57 4.32 11.96
CA ILE A 55 11.39 5.71 11.54
C ILE A 55 10.07 6.18 12.11
N SER A 56 10.11 7.24 12.92
CA SER A 56 8.91 7.83 13.52
C SER A 56 8.19 8.77 12.55
N LYS A 57 6.95 9.11 12.88
CA LYS A 57 6.13 10.10 12.19
C LYS A 57 6.86 11.43 11.98
N GLU A 58 7.51 11.94 13.02
CA GLU A 58 8.25 13.22 12.99
C GLU A 58 9.45 13.14 12.04
N ALA A 59 10.13 12.00 11.99
CA ALA A 59 11.25 11.79 11.08
C ALA A 59 10.79 11.68 9.62
N LEU A 60 9.65 11.04 9.37
CA LEU A 60 9.00 10.99 8.06
C LEU A 60 8.52 12.37 7.63
N ALA A 61 7.82 13.09 8.49
CA ALA A 61 7.25 14.41 8.19
C ALA A 61 8.31 15.42 7.74
N LYS A 62 9.51 15.41 8.37
CA LYS A 62 10.64 16.29 8.00
C LYS A 62 11.15 16.07 6.57
N ARG A 63 10.88 14.91 5.97
CA ARG A 63 11.34 14.51 4.64
C ARG A 63 10.23 14.45 3.61
N ASN A 64 8.98 14.35 4.05
CA ASN A 64 7.82 14.17 3.18
C ASN A 64 7.42 15.48 2.49
N LEU A 65 8.06 15.77 1.38
CA LEU A 65 7.73 16.90 0.50
C LEU A 65 6.86 16.47 -0.69
N GLY A 66 6.42 15.20 -0.73
CA GLY A 66 5.58 14.62 -1.78
C GLY A 66 6.16 13.37 -2.44
N GLN A 67 7.41 13.03 -2.09
CA GLN A 67 8.05 11.83 -2.62
C GLN A 67 7.39 10.56 -2.06
N ASP A 68 7.46 9.49 -2.84
CA ASP A 68 7.01 8.17 -2.43
C ASP A 68 7.87 7.58 -1.31
N ILE A 69 7.32 6.65 -0.56
CA ILE A 69 7.98 6.01 0.58
C ILE A 69 9.38 5.46 0.26
N PRO A 70 9.65 4.78 -0.89
CA PRO A 70 11.00 4.36 -1.24
C PRO A 70 12.03 5.49 -1.16
N VAL A 71 11.69 6.64 -1.73
CA VAL A 71 12.59 7.80 -1.80
C VAL A 71 12.82 8.39 -0.41
N LEU A 72 11.80 8.39 0.45
CA LEU A 72 11.94 8.82 1.85
C LEU A 72 12.90 7.93 2.65
N LEU A 73 13.15 6.69 2.20
CA LEU A 73 14.00 5.70 2.85
C LEU A 73 15.42 5.61 2.26
N ASN A 74 15.75 6.36 1.22
CA ASN A 74 17.03 6.25 0.49
C ASN A 74 18.28 6.55 1.34
N PHE A 75 18.13 7.20 2.50
CA PHE A 75 19.21 7.49 3.45
C PHE A 75 19.56 6.29 4.34
N LEU A 76 18.70 5.25 4.35
CA LEU A 76 18.95 4.07 5.18
C LEU A 76 20.07 3.20 4.58
N PRO A 77 20.91 2.59 5.41
CA PRO A 77 21.94 1.69 4.92
C PRO A 77 21.37 0.55 4.06
N SER A 78 22.06 0.26 2.96
CA SER A 78 21.69 -0.82 2.00
C SER A 78 20.39 -0.64 1.26
N VAL A 79 19.82 0.56 1.26
CA VAL A 79 18.64 0.91 0.47
C VAL A 79 19.07 1.63 -0.81
N VAL A 80 18.53 1.18 -1.94
CA VAL A 80 18.67 1.84 -3.24
C VAL A 80 17.27 2.03 -3.80
N THR A 81 17.01 3.21 -4.33
CA THR A 81 15.70 3.59 -4.85
C THR A 81 15.77 3.94 -6.33
N THR A 82 14.71 3.71 -7.05
CA THR A 82 14.55 4.07 -8.47
C THR A 82 13.32 4.96 -8.64
N SER A 83 13.29 5.74 -9.71
CA SER A 83 12.16 6.55 -10.13
C SER A 83 12.13 6.62 -11.64
N ASP A 84 11.08 6.09 -12.25
CA ASP A 84 10.97 6.02 -13.71
C ASP A 84 10.80 7.41 -14.32
N ALA A 85 9.95 8.24 -13.73
CA ALA A 85 9.81 9.65 -14.13
C ALA A 85 10.99 10.55 -13.68
N GLY A 86 11.87 10.05 -12.80
CA GLY A 86 13.04 10.77 -12.28
C GLY A 86 12.73 11.86 -11.26
N ALA A 87 11.47 12.04 -10.85
CA ALA A 87 11.02 13.03 -9.85
C ALA A 87 10.86 12.47 -8.44
N GLY A 88 10.97 11.15 -8.26
CA GLY A 88 10.77 10.48 -6.98
C GLY A 88 9.31 10.34 -6.57
N ILE A 89 8.39 10.47 -7.52
CA ILE A 89 6.94 10.37 -7.38
C ILE A 89 6.42 9.52 -8.53
N GLY A 90 5.38 8.75 -8.28
CA GLY A 90 4.76 7.88 -9.27
C GLY A 90 5.36 6.48 -9.26
N TYR A 91 5.88 6.00 -10.38
CA TYR A 91 6.55 4.71 -10.46
C TYR A 91 7.94 4.79 -9.82
N THR A 92 8.01 4.36 -8.57
CA THR A 92 9.24 4.28 -7.78
C THR A 92 9.48 2.87 -7.28
N GLY A 93 10.73 2.53 -7.02
CA GLY A 93 11.11 1.21 -6.54
C GLY A 93 12.09 1.26 -5.38
N ILE A 94 12.15 0.17 -4.63
CA ILE A 94 13.09 -0.02 -3.52
C ILE A 94 13.81 -1.36 -3.66
N ARG A 95 15.12 -1.34 -3.49
CA ARG A 95 15.98 -2.52 -3.37
C ARG A 95 16.72 -2.47 -2.04
N VAL A 96 16.77 -3.58 -1.34
CA VAL A 96 17.46 -3.67 -0.05
C VAL A 96 18.53 -4.76 -0.14
N ARG A 97 19.79 -4.41 0.21
CA ARG A 97 20.94 -5.31 0.06
C ARG A 97 21.12 -5.86 -1.37
N GLY A 98 20.70 -5.09 -2.38
CA GLY A 98 20.80 -5.50 -3.80
C GLY A 98 19.76 -6.51 -4.26
N THR A 99 18.81 -6.92 -3.40
CA THR A 99 17.73 -7.83 -3.80
C THR A 99 16.69 -7.09 -4.65
N ASP A 100 15.98 -7.84 -5.46
CA ASP A 100 14.88 -7.33 -6.27
C ASP A 100 13.70 -6.83 -5.41
N ALA A 101 12.92 -5.90 -5.94
CA ALA A 101 11.77 -5.32 -5.25
C ALA A 101 10.71 -6.37 -4.86
N THR A 102 10.57 -7.46 -5.63
CA THR A 102 9.68 -8.58 -5.33
C THR A 102 10.13 -9.41 -4.12
N ARG A 103 11.34 -9.14 -3.60
CA ARG A 103 11.89 -9.76 -2.39
C ARG A 103 11.80 -8.86 -1.15
N VAL A 104 11.08 -7.75 -1.28
CA VAL A 104 10.78 -6.85 -0.18
C VAL A 104 9.31 -6.98 0.18
N ASN A 105 9.04 -7.60 1.31
CA ASN A 105 7.68 -7.71 1.83
C ASN A 105 7.23 -6.37 2.42
N VAL A 106 6.02 -5.94 2.11
CA VAL A 106 5.43 -4.70 2.62
C VAL A 106 4.13 -5.04 3.33
N THR A 107 3.95 -4.50 4.54
CA THR A 107 2.69 -4.62 5.28
C THR A 107 2.20 -3.25 5.74
N ILE A 108 0.88 -3.08 5.76
CA ILE A 108 0.20 -1.93 6.36
C ILE A 108 -0.67 -2.46 7.50
N ASN A 109 -0.38 -2.04 8.73
CA ASN A 109 -1.04 -2.56 9.95
C ASN A 109 -0.96 -4.10 10.07
N GLY A 110 0.13 -4.71 9.57
CA GLY A 110 0.28 -6.17 9.55
C GLY A 110 -0.45 -6.89 8.40
N ILE A 111 -1.21 -6.18 7.58
CA ILE A 111 -1.85 -6.72 6.37
C ILE A 111 -0.84 -6.69 5.23
N PRO A 112 -0.62 -7.79 4.47
CA PRO A 112 0.20 -7.82 3.27
C PRO A 112 -0.29 -6.81 2.23
N TYR A 113 0.65 -6.04 1.66
CA TYR A 113 0.35 -5.02 0.66
C TYR A 113 0.95 -5.35 -0.71
N ASN A 114 1.96 -6.22 -0.78
CA ASN A 114 2.51 -6.65 -2.08
C ASN A 114 1.39 -7.16 -2.98
N ASP A 115 1.46 -6.77 -4.23
CA ASP A 115 0.55 -7.27 -5.27
C ASP A 115 0.65 -8.80 -5.39
N PRO A 116 -0.47 -9.55 -5.36
CA PRO A 116 -0.45 -11.01 -5.34
C PRO A 116 0.09 -11.66 -6.62
N GLU A 117 0.01 -10.98 -7.77
CA GLU A 117 0.48 -11.51 -9.06
C GLU A 117 1.94 -11.19 -9.30
N SER A 118 2.32 -9.91 -9.24
CA SER A 118 3.68 -9.45 -9.51
C SER A 118 4.63 -9.65 -8.34
N GLN A 119 4.11 -9.87 -7.11
CA GLN A 119 4.85 -9.90 -5.85
C GLN A 119 5.56 -8.58 -5.50
N GLY A 120 5.42 -7.57 -6.34
CA GLY A 120 5.98 -6.24 -6.16
C GLY A 120 5.10 -5.31 -5.32
N THR A 121 5.54 -4.08 -5.15
CA THR A 121 4.77 -3.02 -4.54
C THR A 121 4.72 -1.83 -5.49
N PHE A 122 3.54 -1.46 -5.93
CA PHE A 122 3.29 -0.27 -6.74
C PHE A 122 3.09 0.94 -5.82
N TRP A 123 4.17 1.67 -5.56
CA TRP A 123 4.17 2.80 -4.62
C TRP A 123 3.33 3.97 -5.13
N VAL A 124 3.13 4.07 -6.43
CA VAL A 124 2.24 5.04 -7.06
C VAL A 124 0.82 4.95 -6.50
N ASN A 125 0.36 3.77 -6.07
CA ASN A 125 -0.95 3.55 -5.44
C ASN A 125 -1.02 4.01 -3.97
N LEU A 126 0.09 4.48 -3.39
CA LEU A 126 0.20 5.01 -2.03
C LEU A 126 0.56 6.50 -2.01
N GLY A 127 -0.06 7.30 -2.86
CA GLY A 127 0.17 8.73 -2.94
C GLY A 127 0.07 9.43 -1.58
N ASP A 128 1.13 10.13 -1.16
CA ASP A 128 1.24 10.81 0.15
C ASP A 128 0.93 9.92 1.37
N PHE A 129 1.08 8.60 1.27
CA PHE A 129 0.74 7.70 2.39
C PHE A 129 1.62 7.94 3.63
N ALA A 130 2.84 8.45 3.45
CA ALA A 130 3.71 8.85 4.53
C ALA A 130 3.08 9.90 5.47
N SER A 131 2.16 10.73 4.97
CA SER A 131 1.39 11.69 5.77
C SER A 131 0.35 11.03 6.70
N SER A 132 0.02 9.76 6.49
CA SER A 132 -0.88 8.95 7.32
C SER A 132 -0.15 7.78 8.00
N THR A 133 1.18 7.86 8.10
CA THR A 133 2.01 6.82 8.70
C THR A 133 2.55 7.28 10.05
N GLU A 134 2.19 6.58 11.12
CA GLU A 134 2.67 6.81 12.49
C GLU A 134 4.13 6.40 12.64
N SER A 135 4.48 5.24 12.10
CA SER A 135 5.83 4.73 12.13
C SER A 135 6.06 3.67 11.07
N LEU A 136 7.33 3.48 10.74
CA LEU A 136 7.77 2.53 9.75
C LEU A 136 8.97 1.76 10.30
N GLN A 137 8.99 0.44 10.13
CA GLN A 137 10.13 -0.39 10.44
C GLN A 137 10.61 -1.12 9.19
N LEU A 138 11.89 -0.92 8.84
CA LEU A 138 12.57 -1.70 7.81
C LEU A 138 13.46 -2.76 8.47
N GLN A 139 13.10 -4.02 8.32
CA GLN A 139 13.93 -5.19 8.66
C GLN A 139 14.74 -5.61 7.43
N ARG A 140 16.04 -5.90 7.60
CA ARG A 140 16.93 -6.26 6.50
C ARG A 140 17.28 -7.74 6.55
N GLY A 141 17.05 -8.44 5.44
CA GLY A 141 17.19 -9.89 5.32
C GLY A 141 15.86 -10.60 5.57
N VAL A 142 15.90 -11.86 5.89
CA VAL A 142 14.71 -12.73 6.02
C VAL A 142 13.71 -12.26 7.10
N GLY A 143 14.18 -11.53 8.12
CA GLY A 143 13.33 -11.05 9.20
C GLY A 143 12.79 -12.17 10.10
N THR A 144 11.58 -11.97 10.64
CA THR A 144 10.85 -12.96 11.43
C THR A 144 10.05 -13.88 10.53
N SER A 145 9.73 -15.08 11.00
CA SER A 145 8.89 -16.05 10.27
C SER A 145 7.47 -15.55 10.00
N THR A 146 7.03 -14.53 10.71
CA THR A 146 5.71 -13.90 10.60
C THR A 146 5.58 -12.93 9.44
N ASN A 147 6.70 -12.56 8.77
CA ASN A 147 6.69 -11.62 7.64
C ASN A 147 6.20 -12.23 6.31
N GLY A 148 5.93 -13.53 6.28
CA GLY A 148 5.42 -14.20 5.08
C GLY A 148 6.48 -14.58 4.06
N SER A 149 6.05 -15.13 2.93
CA SER A 149 6.91 -15.78 1.92
C SER A 149 7.78 -14.82 1.09
N GLY A 150 7.37 -13.57 0.92
CA GLY A 150 8.10 -12.56 0.13
C GLY A 150 9.28 -11.89 0.85
N ALA A 151 9.46 -12.14 2.15
CA ALA A 151 10.40 -11.43 3.02
C ALA A 151 11.85 -11.93 2.93
N PHE A 152 12.38 -12.17 1.74
CA PHE A 152 13.75 -12.67 1.57
C PHE A 152 14.79 -11.55 1.69
N GLY A 153 14.56 -10.42 1.05
CA GLY A 153 15.50 -9.29 1.02
C GLY A 153 15.30 -8.34 2.19
N ALA A 154 14.06 -8.04 2.48
CA ALA A 154 13.66 -7.15 3.58
C ALA A 154 12.16 -7.29 3.88
N SER A 155 11.75 -6.73 5.05
CA SER A 155 10.34 -6.46 5.37
C SER A 155 10.18 -5.01 5.77
N LEU A 156 9.21 -4.35 5.16
CA LEU A 156 8.83 -2.97 5.43
C LEU A 156 7.44 -2.95 6.06
N ASN A 157 7.36 -2.59 7.33
CA ASN A 157 6.13 -2.65 8.12
C ASN A 157 5.68 -1.24 8.48
N LEU A 158 4.58 -0.78 7.86
CA LEU A 158 3.96 0.52 8.11
C LEU A 158 2.85 0.38 9.15
N LEU A 159 2.82 1.31 10.10
CA LEU A 159 1.72 1.52 11.02
C LEU A 159 1.05 2.85 10.66
N THR A 160 -0.25 2.83 10.43
CA THR A 160 -1.02 4.04 10.15
C THR A 160 -1.23 4.88 11.41
N ASP A 161 -1.59 6.16 11.23
CA ASP A 161 -1.76 7.13 12.30
C ASP A 161 -2.45 6.52 13.53
N ALA A 162 -1.86 6.74 14.71
CA ALA A 162 -2.50 6.46 16.00
C ALA A 162 -3.62 7.45 16.27
N SER A 163 -4.51 7.12 17.23
CA SER A 163 -5.54 8.07 17.69
C SER A 163 -4.91 9.28 18.36
N SER A 164 -5.44 10.48 18.06
CA SER A 164 -5.04 11.73 18.69
C SER A 164 -5.96 12.06 19.88
N GLU A 165 -5.40 12.54 20.98
CA GLU A 165 -6.22 12.98 22.13
C GLU A 165 -6.96 14.28 21.80
N ASP A 166 -6.26 15.23 21.15
CA ASP A 166 -6.79 16.54 20.83
C ASP A 166 -7.31 16.64 19.39
N PRO A 167 -8.37 17.44 19.16
CA PRO A 167 -8.79 17.77 17.81
C PRO A 167 -7.70 18.56 17.08
N SER A 168 -7.53 18.26 15.80
CA SER A 168 -6.48 18.89 15.00
C SER A 168 -6.88 19.10 13.55
N GLY A 169 -6.25 20.10 12.94
CA GLY A 169 -6.32 20.35 11.50
C GLY A 169 -4.98 20.82 10.98
N GLU A 170 -4.55 20.26 9.85
CA GLU A 170 -3.29 20.60 9.23
C GLU A 170 -3.48 20.78 7.73
N ILE A 171 -2.83 21.80 7.17
CA ILE A 171 -2.72 22.03 5.73
C ILE A 171 -1.23 22.06 5.38
N VAL A 172 -0.81 21.17 4.50
CA VAL A 172 0.58 21.08 4.04
C VAL A 172 0.63 21.36 2.55
N ASN A 173 1.53 22.27 2.15
CA ASN A 173 1.79 22.55 0.75
C ASN A 173 3.30 22.42 0.51
N SER A 174 3.67 21.72 -0.55
CA SER A 174 5.07 21.58 -0.96
C SER A 174 5.20 21.88 -2.45
N PHE A 175 6.35 22.44 -2.81
CA PHE A 175 6.72 22.78 -4.19
C PHE A 175 8.13 22.28 -4.45
N GLY A 176 8.39 21.75 -5.63
CA GLY A 176 9.68 21.16 -5.98
C GLY A 176 10.05 21.34 -7.45
N SER A 177 11.17 20.75 -7.84
CA SER A 177 11.62 20.69 -9.23
C SER A 177 10.58 19.96 -10.10
N PHE A 178 10.65 20.19 -11.40
CA PHE A 178 9.78 19.57 -12.40
C PHE A 178 8.29 19.87 -12.18
N GLY A 179 7.97 21.10 -11.80
CA GLY A 179 6.59 21.50 -11.56
C GLY A 179 5.91 20.78 -10.37
N THR A 180 6.67 20.03 -9.57
CA THR A 180 6.12 19.24 -8.47
C THR A 180 5.37 20.09 -7.46
N ARG A 181 4.13 19.69 -7.16
CA ARG A 181 3.25 20.32 -6.18
C ARG A 181 2.55 19.25 -5.36
N LYS A 182 2.49 19.47 -4.06
CA LYS A 182 1.71 18.66 -3.13
C LYS A 182 0.80 19.56 -2.31
N HIS A 183 -0.44 19.17 -2.20
CA HIS A 183 -1.45 19.81 -1.34
C HIS A 183 -2.11 18.74 -0.49
N THR A 184 -2.03 18.87 0.83
CA THR A 184 -2.57 17.89 1.79
C THR A 184 -3.40 18.63 2.84
N VAL A 185 -4.58 18.09 3.14
CA VAL A 185 -5.42 18.51 4.27
C VAL A 185 -5.61 17.30 5.18
N LYS A 186 -5.35 17.48 6.48
CA LYS A 186 -5.62 16.48 7.54
C LYS A 186 -6.54 17.07 8.59
N LEU A 187 -7.46 16.26 9.06
CA LEU A 187 -8.42 16.64 10.11
C LEU A 187 -8.58 15.48 11.09
N SER A 188 -8.69 15.78 12.37
CA SER A 188 -9.06 14.83 13.43
C SER A 188 -10.02 15.49 14.41
N THR A 189 -11.00 14.71 14.86
CA THR A 189 -11.90 15.12 15.94
C THR A 189 -11.23 15.12 17.31
N GLY A 190 -10.03 14.50 17.41
CA GLY A 190 -9.52 14.05 18.69
C GLY A 190 -10.43 12.99 19.31
N LEU A 191 -10.08 12.53 20.51
CA LEU A 191 -10.91 11.57 21.23
C LEU A 191 -12.20 12.22 21.76
N LEU A 192 -13.33 11.75 21.28
CA LEU A 192 -14.64 12.08 21.76
C LEU A 192 -14.98 11.16 22.93
N ASN A 193 -15.34 11.70 24.09
CA ASN A 193 -15.61 10.96 25.33
C ASN A 193 -14.49 9.96 25.68
N ASP A 194 -13.24 10.33 25.43
CA ASP A 194 -12.02 9.53 25.69
C ASP A 194 -11.92 8.19 24.92
N HIS A 195 -12.88 7.90 24.04
CA HIS A 195 -12.96 6.61 23.37
C HIS A 195 -12.97 6.66 21.85
N PHE A 196 -13.63 7.64 21.23
CA PHE A 196 -13.86 7.64 19.77
C PHE A 196 -13.09 8.74 19.07
N GLU A 197 -12.44 8.40 17.96
CA GLU A 197 -11.86 9.38 17.05
C GLU A 197 -12.30 9.10 15.62
N ILE A 198 -12.51 10.16 14.86
CA ILE A 198 -12.59 10.13 13.40
C ILE A 198 -11.53 11.06 12.86
N SER A 199 -10.67 10.56 11.98
CA SER A 199 -9.68 11.38 11.30
C SER A 199 -9.61 11.08 9.82
N GLY A 200 -9.09 12.03 9.04
CA GLY A 200 -8.99 11.90 7.61
C GLY A 200 -7.92 12.77 6.99
N ARG A 201 -7.41 12.34 5.83
CA ARG A 201 -6.46 13.05 4.98
C ARG A 201 -6.94 13.00 3.54
N PHE A 202 -6.82 14.14 2.85
CA PHE A 202 -6.97 14.25 1.40
C PHE A 202 -5.73 14.91 0.83
N SER A 203 -5.18 14.34 -0.25
CA SER A 203 -3.95 14.84 -0.87
C SER A 203 -4.07 14.86 -2.38
N LYS A 204 -3.43 15.86 -2.97
CA LYS A 204 -3.20 15.99 -4.41
C LYS A 204 -1.70 16.19 -4.64
N ILE A 205 -1.13 15.41 -5.55
CA ILE A 205 0.26 15.54 -5.99
C ILE A 205 0.28 15.63 -7.51
N ASP A 206 1.01 16.61 -8.04
CA ASP A 206 1.28 16.78 -9.46
C ASP A 206 2.78 16.94 -9.68
N SER A 207 3.30 16.39 -10.78
CA SER A 207 4.68 16.60 -11.24
C SER A 207 4.77 16.44 -12.75
N ASP A 208 5.60 17.23 -13.41
CA ASP A 208 5.89 17.08 -14.84
C ASP A 208 6.91 15.96 -15.12
N GLY A 209 7.63 15.49 -14.08
CA GLY A 209 8.71 14.53 -14.19
C GLY A 209 10.02 15.14 -14.74
N TYR A 210 11.15 14.43 -14.51
CA TYR A 210 12.43 14.75 -15.15
C TYR A 210 12.49 14.25 -16.59
N VAL A 211 11.98 13.04 -16.82
CA VAL A 211 11.89 12.42 -18.14
C VAL A 211 10.80 13.13 -18.95
N ASP A 212 11.01 13.32 -20.24
CA ASP A 212 10.05 14.04 -21.09
C ASP A 212 8.68 13.37 -21.10
N ARG A 213 7.64 14.18 -20.97
CA ARG A 213 6.23 13.76 -20.88
C ARG A 213 5.85 12.94 -19.64
N ALA A 214 6.79 12.52 -18.80
CA ALA A 214 6.56 11.61 -17.66
C ALA A 214 5.84 12.30 -16.49
N PHE A 215 4.69 12.91 -16.77
CA PHE A 215 3.89 13.56 -15.74
C PHE A 215 3.26 12.54 -14.78
N THR A 216 2.97 13.00 -13.57
CA THR A 216 2.27 12.26 -12.52
C THR A 216 1.15 13.13 -11.96
N ASP A 217 -0.07 12.62 -11.91
CA ASP A 217 -1.26 13.21 -11.29
C ASP A 217 -1.86 12.19 -10.31
N LEU A 218 -1.71 12.44 -9.00
CA LEU A 218 -2.20 11.55 -7.95
C LEU A 218 -3.21 12.28 -7.07
N LYS A 219 -4.32 11.58 -6.77
CA LYS A 219 -5.33 12.03 -5.80
C LYS A 219 -5.54 10.91 -4.80
N SER A 220 -5.26 11.16 -3.54
CA SER A 220 -5.36 10.14 -2.50
C SER A 220 -6.15 10.59 -1.30
N TYR A 221 -6.71 9.62 -0.61
CA TYR A 221 -7.41 9.83 0.64
C TYR A 221 -7.03 8.78 1.68
N PHE A 222 -7.24 9.11 2.94
CA PHE A 222 -7.16 8.22 4.08
C PHE A 222 -8.22 8.66 5.09
N ILE A 223 -9.05 7.75 5.55
CA ILE A 223 -10.08 8.01 6.56
C ILE A 223 -10.05 6.87 7.56
N GLN A 224 -10.06 7.17 8.84
CA GLN A 224 -10.15 6.16 9.89
C GLN A 224 -11.14 6.55 10.98
N GLY A 225 -11.77 5.55 11.56
CA GLY A 225 -12.50 5.61 12.81
C GLY A 225 -11.85 4.70 13.83
N VAL A 226 -11.64 5.18 15.03
CA VAL A 226 -11.01 4.45 16.13
C VAL A 226 -11.97 4.43 17.32
N TYR A 227 -12.14 3.26 17.92
CA TYR A 227 -12.63 3.09 19.29
C TYR A 227 -11.52 2.53 20.14
N LYS A 228 -11.26 3.11 21.29
CA LYS A 228 -10.31 2.56 22.25
C LYS A 228 -10.79 2.70 23.68
N ASP A 229 -10.42 1.73 24.51
CA ASP A 229 -10.45 1.79 25.96
C ASP A 229 -9.16 1.19 26.53
N ASP A 230 -9.13 0.83 27.80
CA ASP A 230 -7.93 0.30 28.48
C ASP A 230 -7.45 -1.03 27.88
N ASN A 231 -8.33 -1.83 27.28
CA ASN A 231 -8.05 -3.19 26.83
C ASN A 231 -8.37 -3.43 25.37
N THR A 232 -9.25 -2.63 24.78
CA THR A 232 -9.80 -2.83 23.44
C THR A 232 -9.36 -1.69 22.51
N LEU A 233 -8.92 -2.06 21.30
CA LEU A 233 -8.77 -1.13 20.17
C LEU A 233 -9.52 -1.73 18.98
N ILE A 234 -10.51 -0.97 18.46
CA ILE A 234 -11.13 -1.24 17.18
C ILE A 234 -10.76 -0.10 16.24
N LYS A 235 -10.18 -0.43 15.08
CA LYS A 235 -9.75 0.53 14.08
C LYS A 235 -10.33 0.13 12.73
N ALA A 236 -11.26 0.93 12.22
CA ALA A 236 -11.80 0.80 10.88
C ALA A 236 -11.20 1.90 10.00
N LEU A 237 -10.62 1.54 8.86
CA LEU A 237 -10.01 2.53 7.98
C LEU A 237 -10.22 2.19 6.51
N THR A 238 -10.24 3.24 5.70
CA THR A 238 -10.21 3.16 4.25
C THR A 238 -9.22 4.16 3.71
N PHE A 239 -8.48 3.74 2.70
CA PHE A 239 -7.57 4.62 1.98
C PHE A 239 -7.50 4.20 0.52
N GLY A 240 -7.21 5.16 -0.33
CA GLY A 240 -7.12 4.89 -1.76
C GLY A 240 -6.39 5.97 -2.51
N ASN A 241 -6.11 5.65 -3.77
CA ASN A 241 -5.45 6.54 -4.70
C ASN A 241 -6.05 6.40 -6.09
N VAL A 242 -6.16 7.52 -6.78
CA VAL A 242 -6.42 7.60 -8.22
C VAL A 242 -5.17 8.15 -8.86
N GLU A 243 -4.59 7.39 -9.77
CA GLU A 243 -3.43 7.81 -10.55
C GLU A 243 -3.79 8.08 -12.01
N ARG A 244 -3.11 9.05 -12.57
CA ARG A 244 -2.89 9.19 -14.00
C ARG A 244 -1.44 9.57 -14.19
N THR A 245 -0.68 8.67 -14.81
CA THR A 245 0.76 8.87 -15.05
C THR A 245 1.08 8.63 -16.51
N TYR A 246 2.00 9.40 -17.08
CA TYR A 246 2.53 9.11 -18.39
C TYR A 246 3.64 8.06 -18.27
N GLN A 247 3.64 7.06 -19.14
CA GLN A 247 4.56 5.94 -19.09
C GLN A 247 6.00 6.39 -19.37
N SER A 248 6.92 5.97 -18.54
CA SER A 248 8.37 6.14 -18.70
C SER A 248 9.09 4.85 -18.28
N TRP A 249 8.49 3.71 -18.63
CA TRP A 249 8.93 2.38 -18.15
C TRP A 249 10.10 1.82 -18.94
N PHE A 250 10.38 2.34 -20.15
CA PHE A 250 11.54 1.91 -20.92
C PHE A 250 12.80 2.66 -20.50
N GLY A 251 13.86 1.89 -20.23
CA GLY A 251 15.20 2.43 -20.03
C GLY A 251 15.83 2.89 -21.35
N LEU A 252 16.72 3.87 -21.26
CA LEU A 252 17.53 4.33 -22.37
C LEU A 252 18.80 3.49 -22.52
N THR A 253 19.27 3.32 -23.75
CA THR A 253 20.61 2.76 -24.04
C THR A 253 21.70 3.73 -23.61
N ALA A 254 22.94 3.24 -23.47
CA ALA A 254 24.07 4.08 -23.10
C ALA A 254 24.33 5.24 -24.10
N ASP A 255 24.02 5.04 -25.37
CA ASP A 255 24.20 6.08 -26.41
C ASP A 255 23.08 7.11 -26.36
N GLN A 256 21.83 6.68 -26.20
CA GLN A 256 20.69 7.58 -25.97
C GLN A 256 20.90 8.45 -24.72
N LEU A 257 21.44 7.88 -23.61
CA LEU A 257 21.76 8.64 -22.40
C LEU A 257 22.84 9.71 -22.60
N LYS A 258 23.78 9.51 -23.54
CA LYS A 258 24.79 10.52 -23.89
C LYS A 258 24.21 11.62 -24.74
N GLU A 259 23.24 11.28 -25.60
CA GLU A 259 22.59 12.22 -26.50
C GLU A 259 21.61 13.13 -25.74
N ASP A 260 20.63 12.56 -25.07
CA ASP A 260 19.71 13.25 -24.18
C ASP A 260 19.23 12.33 -23.05
N ARG A 261 19.52 12.69 -21.80
CA ARG A 261 19.13 11.94 -20.61
C ARG A 261 17.64 12.05 -20.27
N ARG A 262 16.92 12.97 -20.89
CA ARG A 262 15.50 13.24 -20.61
C ARG A 262 14.58 12.56 -21.61
N GLN A 263 15.10 12.07 -22.72
CA GLN A 263 14.25 11.50 -23.76
C GLN A 263 13.41 10.33 -23.21
N ASN A 264 12.18 10.23 -23.73
CA ASN A 264 11.25 9.17 -23.45
C ASN A 264 10.95 8.44 -24.77
N PRO A 265 11.18 7.13 -24.88
CA PRO A 265 10.85 6.36 -26.08
C PRO A 265 9.38 6.39 -26.46
N TYR A 266 8.49 6.53 -25.47
CA TYR A 266 7.06 6.72 -25.72
C TYR A 266 6.79 8.13 -26.26
N THR A 267 6.06 8.23 -27.37
CA THR A 267 5.76 9.51 -28.05
C THR A 267 4.28 9.76 -28.26
N TYR A 268 3.44 8.75 -28.12
CA TYR A 268 2.00 8.90 -28.20
C TYR A 268 1.49 9.79 -27.07
N GLU A 269 0.63 10.77 -27.38
CA GLU A 269 0.22 11.80 -26.41
C GLU A 269 -0.48 11.23 -25.17
N ASN A 270 -1.23 10.14 -25.34
CA ASN A 270 -1.99 9.53 -24.25
C ASN A 270 -1.43 8.17 -23.83
N GLU A 271 -0.12 7.96 -23.93
CA GLU A 271 0.58 6.78 -23.39
C GLU A 271 0.58 6.83 -21.88
N THR A 272 -0.59 6.58 -21.27
CA THR A 272 -0.83 6.80 -19.85
C THR A 272 -1.26 5.53 -19.13
N ASP A 273 -0.93 5.47 -17.85
CA ASP A 273 -1.53 4.57 -16.89
C ASP A 273 -2.60 5.31 -16.10
N ASN A 274 -3.75 4.68 -15.95
CA ASN A 274 -4.92 5.20 -15.26
C ASN A 274 -5.45 4.10 -14.35
N TYR A 275 -5.14 4.20 -13.07
CA TYR A 275 -5.50 3.16 -12.12
C TYR A 275 -6.05 3.77 -10.83
N TRP A 276 -7.02 3.10 -10.22
CA TRP A 276 -7.49 3.43 -8.88
C TRP A 276 -7.50 2.19 -8.01
N GLN A 277 -7.15 2.38 -6.77
CA GLN A 277 -7.12 1.32 -5.78
C GLN A 277 -7.66 1.82 -4.45
N ASP A 278 -8.62 1.09 -3.90
CA ASP A 278 -9.24 1.36 -2.61
C ASP A 278 -9.02 0.18 -1.66
N HIS A 279 -8.68 0.49 -0.43
CA HIS A 279 -8.46 -0.46 0.65
C HIS A 279 -9.43 -0.20 1.78
N TYR A 280 -9.98 -1.27 2.34
CA TYR A 280 -10.86 -1.26 3.49
C TYR A 280 -10.31 -2.22 4.53
N GLN A 281 -9.92 -1.71 5.70
CA GLN A 281 -9.36 -2.51 6.78
C GLN A 281 -10.22 -2.38 8.04
N LEU A 282 -10.38 -3.49 8.75
CA LEU A 282 -10.96 -3.53 10.08
C LEU A 282 -10.01 -4.32 10.98
N HIS A 283 -9.59 -3.69 12.07
CA HIS A 283 -8.72 -4.29 13.08
C HIS A 283 -9.43 -4.31 14.41
N TRP A 284 -9.29 -5.42 15.13
CA TRP A 284 -9.71 -5.58 16.51
C TRP A 284 -8.55 -6.15 17.32
N ASN A 285 -8.12 -5.38 18.33
CA ASN A 285 -7.13 -5.77 19.30
C ASN A 285 -7.81 -5.85 20.67
N GLU A 286 -7.54 -6.92 21.38
CA GLU A 286 -8.08 -7.14 22.71
C GLU A 286 -7.00 -7.65 23.64
N ARG A 287 -6.92 -7.07 24.83
CA ARG A 287 -6.14 -7.57 25.95
C ARG A 287 -7.09 -8.20 26.95
N PHE A 288 -7.17 -9.52 26.96
CA PHE A 288 -8.08 -10.25 27.87
C PHE A 288 -7.61 -10.16 29.32
N ASP A 289 -6.30 -10.18 29.55
CA ASP A 289 -5.67 -10.05 30.85
C ASP A 289 -4.19 -9.66 30.70
N ASN A 290 -3.41 -9.73 31.78
CA ASN A 290 -1.99 -9.38 31.78
C ASN A 290 -1.11 -10.33 30.95
N ASN A 291 -1.64 -11.47 30.54
CA ASN A 291 -0.88 -12.51 29.84
C ASN A 291 -1.38 -12.74 28.41
N TRP A 292 -2.66 -12.54 28.15
CA TRP A 292 -3.29 -12.88 26.87
C TRP A 292 -3.77 -11.66 26.11
N SER A 293 -3.40 -11.60 24.85
CA SER A 293 -3.94 -10.63 23.90
C SER A 293 -4.18 -11.26 22.54
N THR A 294 -5.05 -10.63 21.74
CA THR A 294 -5.34 -11.05 20.37
C THR A 294 -5.36 -9.86 19.44
N ASN A 295 -5.08 -10.12 18.17
CA ASN A 295 -5.29 -9.21 17.07
C ASN A 295 -6.04 -9.94 15.96
N LEU A 296 -7.07 -9.31 15.42
CA LEU A 296 -7.77 -9.73 14.21
C LEU A 296 -7.73 -8.58 13.20
N GLY A 297 -7.24 -8.83 12.00
CA GLY A 297 -7.21 -7.91 10.88
C GLY A 297 -7.95 -8.47 9.69
N LEU A 298 -8.87 -7.70 9.14
CA LEU A 298 -9.58 -7.98 7.89
C LEU A 298 -9.22 -6.91 6.88
N ASN A 299 -9.04 -7.30 5.61
CA ASN A 299 -8.81 -6.37 4.51
C ASN A 299 -9.58 -6.79 3.27
N TYR A 300 -10.13 -5.81 2.59
CA TYR A 300 -10.57 -5.90 1.21
C TYR A 300 -9.92 -4.80 0.40
N THR A 301 -9.35 -5.16 -0.74
CA THR A 301 -8.78 -4.22 -1.70
C THR A 301 -9.51 -4.37 -3.03
N LYS A 302 -9.97 -3.26 -3.59
CA LYS A 302 -10.48 -3.16 -4.96
C LYS A 302 -9.50 -2.34 -5.78
N GLY A 303 -9.01 -2.95 -6.86
CA GLY A 303 -8.20 -2.26 -7.86
C GLY A 303 -8.88 -2.32 -9.22
N LYS A 304 -8.81 -1.23 -9.99
CA LYS A 304 -9.26 -1.23 -11.38
C LYS A 304 -8.58 -0.12 -12.15
N GLY A 305 -8.21 -0.42 -13.39
CA GLY A 305 -7.62 0.56 -14.27
C GLY A 305 -7.09 -0.02 -15.55
N TYR A 306 -6.46 0.82 -16.33
CA TYR A 306 -5.86 0.44 -17.59
C TYR A 306 -4.64 1.30 -17.88
N PHE A 307 -3.71 0.74 -18.63
CA PHE A 307 -2.74 1.54 -19.35
C PHE A 307 -3.04 1.54 -20.85
N GLU A 308 -2.89 2.71 -21.46
CA GLU A 308 -3.14 2.93 -22.87
C GLU A 308 -1.83 3.02 -23.64
N GLN A 309 -1.72 2.34 -24.78
CA GLN A 309 -0.50 2.29 -25.57
C GLN A 309 -0.81 2.35 -27.06
N TYR A 310 0.01 3.10 -27.79
CA TYR A 310 0.13 3.02 -29.25
C TYR A 310 1.11 1.91 -29.63
N LYS A 311 0.73 1.08 -30.57
CA LYS A 311 1.52 -0.03 -31.08
C LYS A 311 1.52 0.03 -32.61
N PRO A 312 2.66 0.24 -33.24
CA PRO A 312 2.80 0.26 -34.68
C PRO A 312 2.94 -1.14 -35.26
N GLU A 313 2.48 -1.34 -36.50
CA GLU A 313 2.77 -2.50 -37.35
C GLU A 313 2.44 -3.85 -36.68
N GLU A 314 1.30 -3.93 -36.02
CA GLU A 314 0.85 -5.13 -35.31
C GLU A 314 0.17 -6.13 -36.25
N THR A 315 0.18 -7.42 -35.87
CA THR A 315 -0.39 -8.49 -36.68
C THR A 315 -1.83 -8.82 -36.27
N ALA A 316 -2.65 -9.25 -37.22
CA ALA A 316 -4.05 -9.64 -36.99
C ALA A 316 -4.19 -10.72 -35.92
N THR A 317 -3.27 -11.68 -35.88
CA THR A 317 -3.31 -12.80 -34.94
C THR A 317 -3.10 -12.40 -33.49
N ASP A 318 -2.31 -11.35 -33.22
CA ASP A 318 -2.06 -10.85 -31.86
C ASP A 318 -3.26 -10.09 -31.30
N PHE A 319 -4.17 -9.70 -32.19
CA PHE A 319 -5.40 -8.94 -31.87
C PHE A 319 -6.68 -9.72 -32.17
N ASN A 320 -6.63 -11.05 -32.08
CA ASN A 320 -7.79 -11.91 -32.29
C ASN A 320 -8.54 -11.65 -33.64
N ASN A 321 -7.77 -11.25 -34.68
CA ASN A 321 -8.25 -10.85 -36.00
C ASN A 321 -9.23 -9.64 -35.99
N LEU A 322 -9.13 -8.77 -35.01
CA LEU A 322 -9.86 -7.49 -34.98
C LEU A 322 -9.27 -6.43 -35.90
N ILE A 323 -8.02 -6.63 -36.34
CA ILE A 323 -7.28 -5.73 -37.24
C ILE A 323 -6.76 -6.53 -38.42
N GLU A 324 -6.38 -5.84 -39.51
CA GLU A 324 -5.61 -6.40 -40.60
C GLU A 324 -4.11 -6.45 -40.20
N ASP A 325 -3.30 -7.27 -40.90
CA ASP A 325 -1.85 -7.30 -40.69
C ASP A 325 -1.19 -5.95 -41.02
N ASP A 326 -0.07 -5.65 -40.34
CA ASP A 326 0.69 -4.39 -40.45
C ASP A 326 -0.14 -3.13 -40.03
N SER A 327 -1.13 -3.30 -39.17
CA SER A 327 -1.97 -2.19 -38.67
C SER A 327 -1.35 -1.52 -37.45
N ASP A 328 -1.48 -0.20 -37.41
CA ASP A 328 -1.23 0.56 -36.17
C ASP A 328 -2.45 0.50 -35.28
N VAL A 329 -2.25 0.31 -33.97
CA VAL A 329 -3.36 0.24 -33.02
C VAL A 329 -3.11 1.07 -31.76
N ILE A 330 -4.19 1.54 -31.15
CA ILE A 330 -4.21 2.03 -29.78
C ILE A 330 -5.03 1.06 -28.95
N VAL A 331 -4.43 0.59 -27.87
CA VAL A 331 -5.04 -0.41 -27.00
C VAL A 331 -5.11 0.08 -25.57
N ARG A 332 -6.10 -0.44 -24.82
CA ARG A 332 -6.15 -0.39 -23.36
C ARG A 332 -6.01 -1.79 -22.81
N ARG A 333 -5.07 -1.95 -21.89
CA ARG A 333 -4.90 -3.19 -21.11
C ARG A 333 -5.42 -2.95 -19.71
N TRP A 334 -6.49 -3.66 -19.39
CA TRP A 334 -7.25 -3.52 -18.15
C TRP A 334 -6.80 -4.51 -17.09
N LEU A 335 -6.85 -4.03 -15.86
CA LEU A 335 -6.81 -4.80 -14.63
C LEU A 335 -8.10 -4.50 -13.86
N ASP A 336 -8.78 -5.54 -13.36
CA ASP A 336 -9.95 -5.40 -12.48
C ASP A 336 -9.86 -6.47 -11.39
N ASN A 337 -9.38 -6.11 -10.20
CA ASN A 337 -8.97 -7.06 -9.20
C ASN A 337 -9.60 -6.84 -7.83
N ASN A 338 -9.74 -7.94 -7.09
CA ASN A 338 -10.24 -8.01 -5.73
C ASN A 338 -9.26 -8.82 -4.88
N PHE A 339 -8.86 -8.28 -3.74
CA PHE A 339 -7.95 -8.97 -2.83
C PHE A 339 -8.51 -8.96 -1.42
N TYR A 340 -8.66 -10.14 -0.84
CA TYR A 340 -9.19 -10.35 0.51
C TYR A 340 -8.11 -10.91 1.41
N VAL A 341 -8.00 -10.38 2.63
CA VAL A 341 -7.06 -10.90 3.63
C VAL A 341 -7.75 -11.00 4.98
N LEU A 342 -7.46 -12.09 5.68
CA LEU A 342 -7.77 -12.29 7.09
C LEU A 342 -6.46 -12.67 7.80
N ASN A 343 -6.09 -11.88 8.81
CA ASN A 343 -4.99 -12.19 9.72
C ASN A 343 -5.52 -12.25 11.13
N ALA A 344 -5.13 -13.28 11.87
CA ALA A 344 -5.47 -13.42 13.29
C ALA A 344 -4.26 -13.92 14.04
N ASN A 345 -4.02 -13.36 15.22
CA ASN A 345 -2.99 -13.88 16.11
C ASN A 345 -3.43 -13.80 17.58
N VAL A 346 -2.86 -14.67 18.38
CA VAL A 346 -2.99 -14.70 19.83
C VAL A 346 -1.60 -14.70 20.42
N THR A 347 -1.37 -13.81 21.37
CA THR A 347 -0.12 -13.69 22.10
C THR A 347 -0.34 -14.09 23.56
N TYR A 348 0.50 -14.99 24.04
CA TYR A 348 0.62 -15.30 25.45
C TYR A 348 1.97 -14.83 25.98
N LYS A 349 1.97 -14.01 27.04
CA LYS A 349 3.20 -13.47 27.63
C LYS A 349 3.16 -13.65 29.14
N LYS A 350 4.16 -14.35 29.68
CA LYS A 350 4.32 -14.53 31.12
C LYS A 350 5.80 -14.60 31.48
N ASN A 351 6.26 -13.68 32.33
CA ASN A 351 7.68 -13.55 32.71
C ASN A 351 8.58 -13.38 31.48
N ARG A 352 9.45 -14.38 31.22
CA ARG A 352 10.36 -14.42 30.06
C ARG A 352 9.84 -15.23 28.88
N LEU A 353 8.66 -15.82 29.01
CA LEU A 353 8.02 -16.61 27.95
C LEU A 353 7.05 -15.74 27.19
N GLU A 354 7.24 -15.66 25.88
CA GLU A 354 6.29 -15.08 24.95
C GLU A 354 6.03 -16.08 23.81
N ILE A 355 4.76 -16.37 23.56
CA ILE A 355 4.31 -17.26 22.50
C ILE A 355 3.34 -16.48 21.62
N ILE A 356 3.64 -16.38 20.32
CA ILE A 356 2.74 -15.81 19.34
C ILE A 356 2.31 -16.94 18.42
N SER A 357 1.01 -17.13 18.27
CA SER A 357 0.41 -18.09 17.33
C SER A 357 -0.56 -17.35 16.43
N GLY A 358 -0.58 -17.65 15.15
CA GLY A 358 -1.42 -16.92 14.21
C GLY A 358 -1.83 -17.72 13.00
N LEU A 359 -2.81 -17.17 12.30
CA LEU A 359 -3.34 -17.65 11.02
C LEU A 359 -3.43 -16.47 10.06
N SER A 360 -3.00 -16.70 8.83
CA SER A 360 -3.22 -15.78 7.71
C SER A 360 -3.92 -16.52 6.57
N TYR A 361 -4.92 -15.89 5.99
CA TYR A 361 -5.60 -16.36 4.79
C TYR A 361 -5.76 -15.21 3.82
N SER A 362 -5.48 -15.44 2.55
CA SER A 362 -5.73 -14.46 1.50
C SER A 362 -6.33 -15.12 0.27
N SER A 363 -7.12 -14.37 -0.47
CA SER A 363 -7.70 -14.76 -1.75
C SER A 363 -7.65 -13.59 -2.71
N TYR A 364 -7.21 -13.85 -3.91
CA TYR A 364 -7.12 -12.88 -4.99
C TYR A 364 -7.96 -13.35 -6.18
N ASP A 365 -8.64 -12.41 -6.82
CA ASP A 365 -9.44 -12.60 -8.02
C ASP A 365 -9.20 -11.40 -8.93
N GLY A 366 -8.62 -11.63 -10.10
CA GLY A 366 -8.18 -10.58 -11.02
C GLY A 366 -8.50 -10.91 -12.46
N ASP A 367 -9.20 -9.97 -13.11
CA ASP A 367 -9.50 -10.02 -14.55
C ASP A 367 -8.48 -9.16 -15.31
N HIS A 368 -7.89 -9.74 -16.36
CA HIS A 368 -7.01 -9.05 -17.30
C HIS A 368 -7.63 -9.12 -18.69
N PHE A 369 -7.86 -7.99 -19.31
CA PHE A 369 -8.37 -7.96 -20.68
C PHE A 369 -7.84 -6.77 -21.46
N GLY A 370 -7.78 -6.93 -22.79
CA GLY A 370 -7.31 -5.88 -23.68
C GLY A 370 -8.41 -5.41 -24.64
N GLU A 371 -8.57 -4.11 -24.80
CA GLU A 371 -9.51 -3.47 -25.73
C GLU A 371 -8.77 -2.74 -26.84
N VAL A 372 -9.24 -2.86 -28.08
CA VAL A 372 -8.81 -2.01 -29.20
C VAL A 372 -9.59 -0.70 -29.14
N ILE A 373 -8.87 0.43 -28.96
CA ILE A 373 -9.48 1.77 -28.89
C ILE A 373 -9.49 2.45 -30.25
N TRP A 374 -8.50 2.16 -31.07
CA TRP A 374 -8.36 2.66 -32.42
C TRP A 374 -7.46 1.72 -33.23
N GLY A 375 -7.64 1.65 -34.52
CA GLY A 375 -6.78 0.94 -35.48
C GLY A 375 -6.79 1.63 -36.83
N SER A 376 -5.65 1.60 -37.55
CA SER A 376 -5.55 2.13 -38.92
C SER A 376 -6.42 1.32 -39.87
N ASP A 377 -6.45 -0.01 -39.69
CA ASP A 377 -7.19 -0.95 -40.52
C ASP A 377 -7.91 -2.00 -39.66
N LEU A 378 -9.13 -1.65 -39.24
CA LEU A 378 -10.00 -2.58 -38.50
C LEU A 378 -10.69 -3.53 -39.47
N THR A 379 -10.83 -4.81 -39.06
CA THR A 379 -11.65 -5.76 -39.86
C THR A 379 -13.12 -5.35 -39.86
N PRO A 380 -13.93 -5.73 -40.91
CA PRO A 380 -15.26 -5.20 -41.11
C PRO A 380 -16.29 -5.41 -39.98
N ASN A 381 -16.06 -6.32 -39.07
CA ASN A 381 -16.94 -6.62 -37.93
C ASN A 381 -16.39 -6.14 -36.58
N THR A 382 -15.26 -5.45 -36.56
CA THR A 382 -14.64 -4.94 -35.32
C THR A 382 -15.27 -3.62 -34.88
N ASN A 383 -15.65 -3.55 -33.64
CA ASN A 383 -16.09 -2.32 -33.00
C ASN A 383 -15.01 -1.78 -32.06
N ILE A 384 -15.01 -0.48 -31.86
CA ILE A 384 -14.17 0.15 -30.84
C ILE A 384 -14.55 -0.42 -29.47
N ARG A 385 -13.53 -0.84 -28.68
CA ARG A 385 -13.58 -1.56 -27.40
C ARG A 385 -13.91 -3.04 -27.48
N ASP A 386 -13.86 -3.64 -28.69
CA ASP A 386 -13.83 -5.09 -28.76
C ASP A 386 -12.56 -5.61 -28.09
N ARG A 387 -12.71 -6.71 -27.35
CA ARG A 387 -11.62 -7.33 -26.60
C ARG A 387 -10.81 -8.26 -27.49
N TYR A 388 -9.50 -8.10 -27.46
CA TYR A 388 -8.60 -8.98 -28.20
C TYR A 388 -8.00 -10.09 -27.32
N TYR A 389 -8.12 -9.98 -25.99
CA TYR A 389 -7.88 -11.07 -25.02
C TYR A 389 -8.67 -10.86 -23.74
N GLU A 390 -8.86 -11.95 -22.99
CA GLU A 390 -9.46 -12.00 -21.65
C GLU A 390 -8.63 -12.93 -20.75
#